data_ad8367c02591c0c50a638b53cef18761
#
_entry.id   ad8367c02591c0c50a638b53cef18761
#
_cell.length_a   1.000
_cell.length_b   1.000
_cell.length_c   1.000
_cell.angle_alpha   90.00
_cell.angle_beta   90.00
_cell.angle_gamma   90.00
#
_symmetry.space_group_name_H-M   'P 1'
#
loop_
_entity.id
_entity.type
_entity.pdbx_description
1 polymer ?
#
loop_
_entity_poly.entity_id
_entity_poly.type
_entity_poly.pdbx_seq_one_letter_code
_entity_poly.pdbx_strand_id
1 'polypeptide(L)'
;MTHPSTNKWQNHKLVIASQNKGKIIEISDLLAPLGFIVSSAADYTSIEPEETEDTFEGNALIKARFVHGKTQFAALADDSGLVIPALGGEPGVYSERWAENGDFGIAMKKVQARLTPDMDPSAYFVCALAFIDINGSEFTFTGTCHGHIQFPSKGLSGFGYDPIFVPNGETRTFGEMPYVEKKHYSHRSHAFKQFQEFLLTH
;
A
#
# COMPACT_ATOMS: atom_id res chain seq x y z
N MET A 1 -24.35 28.32 -11.39
CA MET A 1 -23.54 27.49 -12.34
C MET A 1 -22.18 27.31 -11.70
N THR A 2 -21.96 26.18 -11.05
CA THR A 2 -20.66 25.84 -10.47
C THR A 2 -19.75 25.37 -11.60
N HIS A 3 -18.72 26.15 -11.91
CA HIS A 3 -17.66 25.69 -12.80
C HIS A 3 -17.09 24.38 -12.23
N PRO A 4 -16.93 23.32 -13.05
CA PRO A 4 -16.18 22.17 -12.60
C PRO A 4 -14.76 22.68 -12.30
N SER A 5 -14.29 22.49 -11.07
CA SER A 5 -12.90 22.76 -10.72
C SER A 5 -12.04 21.88 -11.63
N THR A 6 -11.37 22.50 -12.59
CA THR A 6 -10.40 21.78 -13.44
C THR A 6 -9.33 21.24 -12.50
N ASN A 7 -9.27 19.91 -12.39
CA ASN A 7 -8.21 19.26 -11.64
C ASN A 7 -6.85 19.73 -12.19
N LYS A 8 -6.13 20.57 -11.42
CA LYS A 8 -4.86 21.15 -11.87
C LYS A 8 -3.79 20.09 -12.16
N TRP A 9 -3.98 18.85 -11.66
CA TRP A 9 -3.08 17.72 -11.85
C TRP A 9 -3.37 16.92 -13.14
N GLN A 10 -4.46 17.25 -13.86
CA GLN A 10 -4.79 16.58 -15.11
C GLN A 10 -3.66 16.71 -16.13
N ASN A 11 -3.30 15.59 -16.77
CA ASN A 11 -2.18 15.46 -17.71
C ASN A 11 -0.77 15.68 -17.13
N HIS A 12 -0.62 15.81 -15.80
CA HIS A 12 0.72 15.79 -15.19
C HIS A 12 1.26 14.37 -15.14
N LYS A 13 2.57 14.25 -15.43
CA LYS A 13 3.26 12.96 -15.25
C LYS A 13 3.41 12.63 -13.78
N LEU A 14 3.07 11.38 -13.43
CA LEU A 14 3.24 10.81 -12.11
C LEU A 14 3.91 9.45 -12.22
N VAL A 15 5.01 9.26 -11.51
CA VAL A 15 5.74 8.00 -11.52
C VAL A 15 5.40 7.21 -10.24
N ILE A 16 4.88 5.99 -10.41
CA ILE A 16 4.66 5.06 -9.29
C ILE A 16 6.00 4.44 -8.90
N ALA A 17 6.46 4.73 -7.69
CA ALA A 17 7.71 4.24 -7.12
C ALA A 17 7.51 2.86 -6.45
N SER A 18 7.20 1.84 -7.26
CA SER A 18 7.05 0.44 -6.81
C SER A 18 7.39 -0.51 -7.95
N GLN A 19 7.92 -1.70 -7.60
CA GLN A 19 8.09 -2.84 -8.52
C GLN A 19 7.08 -3.96 -8.20
N ASN A 20 6.36 -3.88 -7.09
CA ASN A 20 5.34 -4.84 -6.72
C ASN A 20 4.12 -4.71 -7.65
N LYS A 21 3.91 -5.70 -8.52
CA LYS A 21 2.85 -5.71 -9.53
C LYS A 21 1.45 -5.54 -8.94
N GLY A 22 1.18 -6.16 -7.78
CA GLY A 22 -0.11 -6.03 -7.11
C GLY A 22 -0.37 -4.60 -6.66
N LYS A 23 0.61 -3.95 -6.04
CA LYS A 23 0.54 -2.54 -5.64
C LYS A 23 0.37 -1.61 -6.85
N ILE A 24 1.13 -1.83 -7.93
CA ILE A 24 1.05 -1.01 -9.16
C ILE A 24 -0.36 -1.07 -9.75
N ILE A 25 -0.98 -2.26 -9.81
CA ILE A 25 -2.34 -2.42 -10.32
C ILE A 25 -3.34 -1.65 -9.46
N GLU A 26 -3.31 -1.84 -8.14
CA GLU A 26 -4.22 -1.16 -7.21
C GLU A 26 -4.05 0.37 -7.26
N ILE A 27 -2.81 0.87 -7.27
CA ILE A 27 -2.52 2.31 -7.33
C ILE A 27 -2.95 2.89 -8.68
N SER A 28 -2.68 2.21 -9.79
CA SER A 28 -3.08 2.67 -11.13
C SER A 28 -4.60 2.78 -11.27
N ASP A 29 -5.35 1.81 -10.75
CA ASP A 29 -6.82 1.85 -10.74
C ASP A 29 -7.36 3.04 -9.92
N LEU A 30 -6.74 3.32 -8.78
CA LEU A 30 -7.11 4.46 -7.93
C LEU A 30 -6.74 5.81 -8.56
N LEU A 31 -5.64 5.88 -9.33
CA LEU A 31 -5.19 7.10 -10.03
C LEU A 31 -5.98 7.38 -11.31
N ALA A 32 -6.55 6.37 -11.96
CA ALA A 32 -7.21 6.51 -13.26
C ALA A 32 -8.26 7.65 -13.32
N PRO A 33 -9.13 7.86 -12.29
CA PRO A 33 -10.10 8.95 -12.32
C PRO A 33 -9.49 10.35 -12.17
N LEU A 34 -8.21 10.46 -11.77
CA LEU A 34 -7.55 11.74 -11.47
C LEU A 34 -6.91 12.37 -12.70
N GLY A 35 -6.79 11.62 -13.80
CA GLY A 35 -6.30 12.14 -15.09
C GLY A 35 -4.77 12.34 -15.16
N PHE A 36 -4.00 11.72 -14.28
CA PHE A 36 -2.54 11.69 -14.40
C PHE A 36 -2.08 10.86 -15.59
N ILE A 37 -0.93 11.23 -16.17
CA ILE A 37 -0.18 10.37 -17.07
C ILE A 37 0.75 9.52 -16.21
N VAL A 38 0.34 8.28 -15.96
CA VAL A 38 1.03 7.37 -15.01
C VAL A 38 2.11 6.56 -15.74
N SER A 39 3.28 6.43 -15.12
CA SER A 39 4.34 5.50 -15.49
C SER A 39 4.90 4.79 -14.26
N SER A 40 5.62 3.69 -14.47
CA SER A 40 6.26 2.94 -13.37
C SER A 40 7.73 3.37 -13.22
N ALA A 41 8.26 3.27 -12.00
CA ALA A 41 9.69 3.45 -11.76
C ALA A 41 10.54 2.48 -12.58
N ALA A 42 10.03 1.29 -12.91
CA ALA A 42 10.70 0.31 -13.75
C ALA A 42 10.98 0.82 -15.19
N ASP A 43 10.24 1.83 -15.67
CA ASP A 43 10.47 2.46 -16.98
C ASP A 43 11.73 3.35 -16.99
N TYR A 44 12.25 3.71 -15.81
CA TYR A 44 13.38 4.64 -15.64
C TYR A 44 14.59 4.02 -14.95
N THR A 45 14.38 3.03 -14.08
CA THR A 45 15.46 2.40 -13.30
C THR A 45 15.08 1.00 -12.87
N SER A 46 16.10 0.11 -12.84
CA SER A 46 15.98 -1.24 -12.23
C SER A 46 16.40 -1.26 -10.76
N ILE A 47 16.86 -0.13 -10.22
CA ILE A 47 17.36 -0.02 -8.85
C ILE A 47 16.21 0.39 -7.95
N GLU A 48 16.03 -0.34 -6.83
CA GLU A 48 15.20 0.07 -5.71
C GLU A 48 16.10 0.59 -4.57
N PRO A 49 15.71 1.68 -3.91
CA PRO A 49 16.43 2.13 -2.73
C PRO A 49 16.21 1.17 -1.57
N GLU A 50 17.21 1.04 -0.70
CA GLU A 50 17.08 0.28 0.54
C GLU A 50 16.12 0.99 1.49
N GLU A 51 15.18 0.25 2.04
CA GLU A 51 14.24 0.72 3.06
C GLU A 51 14.92 0.63 4.43
N THR A 52 15.40 1.75 4.94
CA THR A 52 16.21 1.82 6.17
C THR A 52 15.47 2.42 7.37
N GLU A 53 14.25 2.91 7.15
CA GLU A 53 13.43 3.49 8.22
C GLU A 53 12.62 2.40 8.93
N ASP A 54 12.28 2.67 10.18
CA ASP A 54 11.45 1.82 11.04
C ASP A 54 9.95 2.18 10.96
N THR A 55 9.59 3.10 10.07
CA THR A 55 8.22 3.54 9.80
C THR A 55 7.83 3.37 8.34
N PHE A 56 6.55 3.09 8.09
CA PHE A 56 6.01 2.98 6.73
C PHE A 56 6.14 4.31 5.97
N GLU A 57 5.88 5.44 6.64
CA GLU A 57 6.00 6.77 6.06
C GLU A 57 7.44 7.07 5.63
N GLY A 58 8.42 6.75 6.49
CA GLY A 58 9.83 6.96 6.19
C GLY A 58 10.28 6.14 4.97
N ASN A 59 9.92 4.86 4.91
CA ASN A 59 10.25 3.99 3.79
C ASN A 59 9.55 4.43 2.49
N ALA A 60 8.28 4.87 2.56
CA ALA A 60 7.58 5.43 1.42
C ALA A 60 8.29 6.70 0.89
N LEU A 61 8.73 7.59 1.79
CA LEU A 61 9.47 8.81 1.41
C LEU A 61 10.81 8.47 0.76
N ILE A 62 11.58 7.49 1.27
CA ILE A 62 12.82 7.05 0.64
C ILE A 62 12.57 6.67 -0.82
N LYS A 63 11.54 5.87 -1.09
CA LYS A 63 11.18 5.43 -2.45
C LYS A 63 10.75 6.59 -3.34
N ALA A 64 9.90 7.47 -2.83
CA ALA A 64 9.42 8.63 -3.59
C ALA A 64 10.56 9.61 -3.93
N ARG A 65 11.44 9.93 -2.96
CA ARG A 65 12.63 10.78 -3.16
C ARG A 65 13.57 10.21 -4.20
N PHE A 66 13.81 8.89 -4.14
CA PHE A 66 14.69 8.22 -5.09
C PHE A 66 14.17 8.36 -6.53
N VAL A 67 12.88 8.10 -6.74
CA VAL A 67 12.27 8.17 -8.08
C VAL A 67 12.16 9.61 -8.56
N HIS A 68 11.73 10.54 -7.71
CA HIS A 68 11.71 11.97 -8.05
C HIS A 68 13.09 12.48 -8.45
N GLY A 69 14.12 12.15 -7.68
CA GLY A 69 15.51 12.53 -7.96
C GLY A 69 16.04 11.99 -9.30
N LYS A 70 15.58 10.79 -9.72
CA LYS A 70 15.97 10.18 -11.00
C LYS A 70 15.20 10.74 -12.19
N THR A 71 13.93 11.08 -12.01
CA THR A 71 13.02 11.37 -13.13
C THR A 71 12.69 12.86 -13.26
N GLN A 72 12.81 13.63 -12.19
CA GLN A 72 12.35 15.02 -12.05
C GLN A 72 10.84 15.17 -12.31
N PHE A 73 10.08 14.07 -12.26
CA PHE A 73 8.61 14.07 -12.30
C PHE A 73 8.05 13.95 -10.90
N ALA A 74 6.76 14.26 -10.74
CA ALA A 74 6.05 13.93 -9.52
C ALA A 74 6.12 12.41 -9.29
N ALA A 75 6.30 12.01 -8.03
CA ALA A 75 6.45 10.61 -7.64
C ALA A 75 5.46 10.23 -6.55
N LEU A 76 4.88 9.05 -6.66
CA LEU A 76 4.02 8.45 -5.64
C LEU A 76 4.58 7.09 -5.25
N ALA A 77 4.95 6.94 -3.98
CA ALA A 77 5.39 5.69 -3.40
C ALA A 77 4.36 5.16 -2.40
N ASP A 78 4.37 3.86 -2.22
CA ASP A 78 3.62 3.17 -1.18
C ASP A 78 4.60 2.31 -0.36
N ASP A 79 4.47 2.41 0.97
CA ASP A 79 4.97 1.38 1.86
C ASP A 79 3.82 0.84 2.71
N SER A 80 3.73 -0.48 2.84
CA SER A 80 2.57 -1.10 3.45
C SER A 80 2.90 -2.47 4.04
N GLY A 81 2.20 -2.82 5.10
CA GLY A 81 2.41 -4.09 5.75
C GLY A 81 1.29 -4.49 6.69
N LEU A 82 1.42 -5.70 7.21
CA LEU A 82 0.56 -6.29 8.21
C LEU A 82 1.17 -6.06 9.59
N VAL A 83 0.38 -5.55 10.53
CA VAL A 83 0.78 -5.33 11.91
C VAL A 83 -0.06 -6.20 12.83
N ILE A 84 0.59 -7.03 13.66
CA ILE A 84 -0.06 -7.92 14.62
C ILE A 84 0.42 -7.53 16.02
N PRO A 85 -0.41 -6.80 16.81
CA PRO A 85 -0.01 -6.31 18.13
C PRO A 85 0.48 -7.42 19.08
N ALA A 86 -0.16 -8.59 19.05
CA ALA A 86 0.24 -9.74 19.86
C ALA A 86 1.65 -10.26 19.53
N LEU A 87 2.19 -9.94 18.34
CA LEU A 87 3.56 -10.25 17.95
C LEU A 87 4.51 -9.04 18.09
N GLY A 88 4.16 -8.04 18.92
CA GLY A 88 4.94 -6.82 19.08
C GLY A 88 4.92 -5.91 17.86
N GLY A 89 3.91 -6.02 16.99
CA GLY A 89 3.77 -5.26 15.76
C GLY A 89 4.37 -5.92 14.53
N GLU A 90 5.03 -7.07 14.67
CA GLU A 90 5.58 -7.80 13.52
C GLU A 90 4.45 -8.44 12.68
N PRO A 91 4.65 -8.64 11.37
CA PRO A 91 5.87 -8.32 10.61
C PRO A 91 6.12 -6.81 10.38
N GLY A 92 5.11 -5.92 10.48
CA GLY A 92 5.28 -4.49 10.36
C GLY A 92 5.94 -4.07 9.04
N VAL A 93 6.91 -3.18 9.09
CA VAL A 93 7.69 -2.72 7.91
C VAL A 93 8.48 -3.84 7.24
N TYR A 94 8.66 -4.98 7.89
CA TYR A 94 9.33 -6.17 7.33
C TYR A 94 8.37 -7.14 6.64
N SER A 95 7.11 -6.74 6.39
CA SER A 95 6.08 -7.62 5.81
C SER A 95 6.53 -8.31 4.53
N GLU A 96 7.17 -7.60 3.61
CA GLU A 96 7.67 -8.17 2.36
C GLU A 96 8.93 -9.02 2.58
N ARG A 97 9.78 -8.65 3.54
CA ARG A 97 11.00 -9.42 3.87
C ARG A 97 10.72 -10.77 4.52
N TRP A 98 9.53 -10.94 5.15
CA TRP A 98 9.11 -12.25 5.66
C TRP A 98 8.75 -13.22 4.53
N ALA A 99 8.41 -12.72 3.36
CA ALA A 99 8.16 -13.48 2.14
C ALA A 99 9.49 -13.75 1.41
N GLU A 100 10.17 -14.82 1.76
CA GLU A 100 11.43 -15.22 1.13
C GLU A 100 11.22 -15.44 -0.38
N ASN A 101 11.99 -14.73 -1.20
CA ASN A 101 11.85 -14.74 -2.66
C ASN A 101 10.43 -14.40 -3.16
N GLY A 102 9.68 -13.58 -2.40
CA GLY A 102 8.31 -13.21 -2.75
C GLY A 102 7.25 -14.26 -2.43
N ASP A 103 7.61 -15.37 -1.78
CA ASP A 103 6.66 -16.41 -1.35
C ASP A 103 5.96 -16.03 -0.04
N PHE A 104 4.81 -15.41 -0.14
CA PHE A 104 3.98 -15.08 1.01
C PHE A 104 3.38 -16.29 1.73
N GLY A 105 3.39 -17.47 1.12
CA GLY A 105 3.07 -18.71 1.83
C GLY A 105 4.05 -19.00 2.97
N ILE A 106 5.33 -18.68 2.79
CA ILE A 106 6.35 -18.75 3.84
C ILE A 106 6.05 -17.73 4.94
N ALA A 107 5.76 -16.48 4.57
CA ALA A 107 5.43 -15.42 5.52
C ALA A 107 4.19 -15.76 6.37
N MET A 108 3.13 -16.27 5.75
CA MET A 108 1.92 -16.71 6.45
C MET A 108 2.18 -17.87 7.41
N LYS A 109 3.04 -18.83 7.04
CA LYS A 109 3.46 -19.91 7.94
C LYS A 109 4.24 -19.38 9.14
N LYS A 110 5.10 -18.36 8.96
CA LYS A 110 5.79 -17.69 10.08
C LYS A 110 4.80 -17.04 11.05
N VAL A 111 3.77 -16.35 10.51
CA VAL A 111 2.68 -15.81 11.35
C VAL A 111 1.99 -16.93 12.11
N GLN A 112 1.59 -18.02 11.43
CA GLN A 112 0.90 -19.17 12.05
C GLN A 112 1.71 -19.83 13.17
N ALA A 113 3.02 -19.94 12.98
CA ALA A 113 3.90 -20.56 13.97
C ALA A 113 4.10 -19.70 15.24
N ARG A 114 3.93 -18.38 15.13
CA ARG A 114 4.17 -17.42 16.22
C ARG A 114 2.89 -16.95 16.91
N LEU A 115 1.78 -16.86 16.19
CA LEU A 115 0.48 -16.48 16.71
C LEU A 115 -0.23 -17.74 17.24
N THR A 116 -0.05 -18.03 18.54
CA THR A 116 -0.66 -19.20 19.18
C THR A 116 -2.16 -18.98 19.46
N PRO A 117 -2.98 -20.05 19.60
CA PRO A 117 -4.43 -19.92 19.73
C PRO A 117 -4.91 -19.16 20.98
N ASP A 118 -4.06 -18.99 21.98
CA ASP A 118 -4.32 -18.22 23.20
C ASP A 118 -3.99 -16.73 23.07
N MET A 119 -3.33 -16.32 21.98
CA MET A 119 -3.03 -14.91 21.68
C MET A 119 -4.22 -14.20 21.02
N ASP A 120 -4.29 -12.88 21.19
CA ASP A 120 -5.24 -12.03 20.48
C ASP A 120 -4.92 -12.00 18.98
N PRO A 121 -5.82 -12.50 18.10
CA PRO A 121 -5.60 -12.48 16.66
C PRO A 121 -5.81 -11.12 16.00
N SER A 122 -6.13 -10.08 16.77
CA SER A 122 -6.32 -8.74 16.22
C SER A 122 -5.11 -8.28 15.40
N ALA A 123 -5.38 -7.72 14.25
CA ALA A 123 -4.34 -7.25 13.32
C ALA A 123 -4.87 -6.07 12.52
N TYR A 124 -3.96 -5.36 11.86
CA TYR A 124 -4.35 -4.34 10.90
C TYR A 124 -3.33 -4.23 9.78
N PHE A 125 -3.81 -3.90 8.60
CA PHE A 125 -2.97 -3.44 7.51
C PHE A 125 -2.75 -1.93 7.61
N VAL A 126 -1.54 -1.50 7.23
CA VAL A 126 -1.15 -0.09 7.07
C VAL A 126 -0.71 0.12 5.63
N CYS A 127 -1.09 1.27 5.07
CA CYS A 127 -0.50 1.81 3.85
C CYS A 127 -0.11 3.26 4.12
N ALA A 128 1.16 3.59 3.96
CA ALA A 128 1.65 4.96 3.88
C ALA A 128 1.93 5.29 2.40
N LEU A 129 1.25 6.30 1.88
CA LEU A 129 1.55 6.91 0.59
C LEU A 129 2.47 8.11 0.81
N ALA A 130 3.55 8.21 0.05
CA ALA A 130 4.38 9.39 -0.02
C ALA A 130 4.29 10.01 -1.42
N PHE A 131 3.85 11.24 -1.51
CA PHE A 131 3.76 12.00 -2.75
C PHE A 131 4.79 13.12 -2.75
N ILE A 132 5.59 13.20 -3.81
CA ILE A 132 6.48 14.33 -4.07
C ILE A 132 5.97 15.02 -5.33
N ASP A 133 5.65 16.30 -5.21
CA ASP A 133 5.19 17.09 -6.35
C ASP A 133 6.34 17.44 -7.30
N ILE A 134 6.01 18.10 -8.40
CA ILE A 134 7.01 18.50 -9.41
C ILE A 134 8.02 19.52 -8.88
N ASN A 135 7.72 20.23 -7.78
CA ASN A 135 8.58 21.21 -7.15
C ASN A 135 9.43 20.61 -6.03
N GLY A 136 9.25 19.30 -5.73
CA GLY A 136 9.94 18.60 -4.66
C GLY A 136 9.30 18.75 -3.28
N SER A 137 8.07 19.26 -3.18
CA SER A 137 7.33 19.29 -1.91
C SER A 137 6.84 17.89 -1.57
N GLU A 138 6.99 17.50 -0.31
CA GLU A 138 6.72 16.14 0.18
C GLU A 138 5.46 16.10 1.03
N PHE A 139 4.62 15.09 0.78
CA PHE A 139 3.37 14.86 1.50
C PHE A 139 3.20 13.37 1.80
N THR A 140 2.63 13.03 2.96
CA THR A 140 2.34 11.65 3.33
C THR A 140 0.89 11.48 3.74
N PHE A 141 0.32 10.30 3.43
CA PHE A 141 -1.07 9.95 3.72
C PHE A 141 -1.11 8.51 4.20
N THR A 142 -1.66 8.29 5.40
CA THR A 142 -1.68 6.95 5.99
C THR A 142 -3.10 6.44 6.14
N GLY A 143 -3.33 5.23 5.65
CA GLY A 143 -4.58 4.51 5.81
C GLY A 143 -4.38 3.18 6.51
N THR A 144 -5.37 2.80 7.31
CA THR A 144 -5.38 1.52 8.03
C THR A 144 -6.64 0.74 7.71
N CYS A 145 -6.55 -0.59 7.81
CA CYS A 145 -7.68 -1.50 7.78
C CYS A 145 -7.56 -2.47 8.95
N HIS A 146 -8.43 -2.34 9.94
CA HIS A 146 -8.45 -3.21 11.11
C HIS A 146 -9.22 -4.50 10.84
N GLY A 147 -8.78 -5.58 11.49
CA GLY A 147 -9.35 -6.90 11.34
C GLY A 147 -8.68 -7.91 12.27
N HIS A 148 -8.65 -9.15 11.86
CA HIS A 148 -8.00 -10.22 12.61
C HIS A 148 -7.38 -11.26 11.68
N ILE A 149 -6.43 -12.02 12.22
CA ILE A 149 -5.80 -13.16 11.54
C ILE A 149 -6.65 -14.40 11.69
N GLN A 150 -6.85 -15.10 10.59
CA GLN A 150 -7.57 -16.37 10.53
C GLN A 150 -6.73 -17.45 9.85
N PHE A 151 -6.72 -18.65 10.43
CA PHE A 151 -6.20 -19.86 9.82
C PHE A 151 -7.27 -20.96 9.81
N PRO A 152 -7.21 -21.90 8.82
CA PRO A 152 -6.29 -21.93 7.69
C PRO A 152 -6.51 -20.75 6.73
N SER A 153 -5.51 -20.47 5.88
CA SER A 153 -5.61 -19.45 4.82
C SER A 153 -6.75 -19.80 3.84
N LYS A 154 -7.49 -18.78 3.38
CA LYS A 154 -8.63 -18.95 2.48
C LYS A 154 -8.57 -17.96 1.32
N GLY A 155 -9.06 -18.43 0.16
CA GLY A 155 -9.14 -17.64 -1.06
C GLY A 155 -7.82 -17.59 -1.83
N LEU A 156 -7.91 -17.15 -3.08
CA LEU A 156 -6.80 -17.05 -4.03
C LEU A 156 -6.74 -15.66 -4.67
N SER A 157 -7.64 -14.76 -4.26
CA SER A 157 -7.65 -13.37 -4.73
C SER A 157 -6.63 -12.53 -3.96
N GLY A 158 -6.28 -11.37 -4.54
CA GLY A 158 -5.36 -10.44 -3.91
C GLY A 158 -3.91 -10.89 -3.93
N PHE A 159 -3.15 -10.44 -2.94
CA PHE A 159 -1.73 -10.75 -2.78
C PHE A 159 -1.29 -10.61 -1.31
N GLY A 160 -0.06 -11.02 -1.02
CA GLY A 160 0.51 -10.86 0.31
C GLY A 160 -0.18 -11.71 1.37
N TYR A 161 -0.58 -11.09 2.45
CA TYR A 161 -1.27 -11.72 3.59
C TYR A 161 -2.80 -11.75 3.43
N ASP A 162 -3.36 -11.37 2.29
CA ASP A 162 -4.80 -11.35 2.03
C ASP A 162 -5.51 -12.67 2.41
N PRO A 163 -4.93 -13.87 2.17
CA PRO A 163 -5.58 -15.13 2.50
C PRO A 163 -5.74 -15.44 4.00
N ILE A 164 -5.08 -14.68 4.88
CA ILE A 164 -5.19 -14.88 6.34
C ILE A 164 -5.79 -13.69 7.08
N PHE A 165 -6.18 -12.62 6.39
CA PHE A 165 -6.70 -11.40 7.01
C PHE A 165 -8.18 -11.22 6.75
N VAL A 166 -8.98 -11.14 7.81
CA VAL A 166 -10.42 -10.86 7.79
C VAL A 166 -10.65 -9.43 8.29
N PRO A 167 -11.13 -8.50 7.46
CA PRO A 167 -11.40 -7.14 7.89
C PRO A 167 -12.61 -7.05 8.83
N ASN A 168 -12.63 -6.07 9.71
CA ASN A 168 -13.74 -5.85 10.63
C ASN A 168 -15.06 -5.67 9.87
N GLY A 169 -16.10 -6.33 10.39
CA GLY A 169 -17.44 -6.32 9.77
C GLY A 169 -17.65 -7.39 8.70
N GLU A 170 -16.62 -8.18 8.37
CA GLU A 170 -16.68 -9.29 7.41
C GLU A 170 -16.41 -10.64 8.09
N THR A 171 -16.75 -11.71 7.36
CA THR A 171 -16.46 -13.10 7.76
C THR A 171 -15.52 -13.79 6.77
N ARG A 172 -15.23 -13.13 5.65
CA ARG A 172 -14.36 -13.60 4.57
C ARG A 172 -12.99 -12.94 4.70
N THR A 173 -11.96 -13.67 4.35
CA THR A 173 -10.63 -13.07 4.17
C THR A 173 -10.59 -12.18 2.93
N PHE A 174 -9.60 -11.27 2.87
CA PHE A 174 -9.33 -10.52 1.63
C PHE A 174 -9.02 -11.46 0.46
N GLY A 175 -8.44 -12.64 0.72
CA GLY A 175 -8.20 -13.66 -0.31
C GLY A 175 -9.49 -14.27 -0.90
N GLU A 176 -10.62 -14.19 -0.20
CA GLU A 176 -11.93 -14.64 -0.67
C GLU A 176 -12.74 -13.52 -1.36
N MET A 177 -12.25 -12.27 -1.32
CA MET A 177 -12.95 -11.13 -1.91
C MET A 177 -12.45 -10.82 -3.31
N PRO A 178 -13.34 -10.54 -4.27
CA PRO A 178 -12.95 -9.87 -5.50
C PRO A 178 -12.33 -8.49 -5.20
N TYR A 179 -11.39 -8.04 -6.01
CA TYR A 179 -10.71 -6.76 -5.82
C TYR A 179 -11.68 -5.57 -5.66
N VAL A 180 -12.80 -5.57 -6.43
CA VAL A 180 -13.82 -4.51 -6.37
C VAL A 180 -14.46 -4.41 -4.97
N GLU A 181 -14.62 -5.53 -4.26
CA GLU A 181 -15.11 -5.52 -2.88
C GLU A 181 -13.99 -5.12 -1.91
N LYS A 182 -12.80 -5.74 -2.01
CA LYS A 182 -11.64 -5.45 -1.17
C LYS A 182 -11.33 -3.96 -1.11
N LYS A 183 -11.43 -3.26 -2.22
CA LYS A 183 -11.11 -1.84 -2.29
C LYS A 183 -12.01 -0.94 -1.42
N HIS A 184 -13.18 -1.41 -0.97
CA HIS A 184 -14.03 -0.66 -0.02
C HIS A 184 -13.50 -0.69 1.42
N TYR A 185 -12.66 -1.66 1.76
CA TYR A 185 -12.12 -1.89 3.09
C TYR A 185 -10.64 -1.56 3.20
N SER A 186 -9.91 -1.55 2.07
CA SER A 186 -8.47 -1.64 2.09
C SER A 186 -7.79 -0.41 2.66
N HIS A 187 -6.72 -0.65 3.41
CA HIS A 187 -5.80 0.37 3.93
C HIS A 187 -5.31 1.32 2.83
N ARG A 188 -5.02 0.79 1.62
CA ARG A 188 -4.57 1.59 0.48
C ARG A 188 -5.66 2.53 -0.01
N SER A 189 -6.91 2.09 -0.10
CA SER A 189 -8.02 2.96 -0.47
C SER A 189 -8.25 4.07 0.55
N HIS A 190 -8.06 3.79 1.84
CA HIS A 190 -8.17 4.80 2.89
C HIS A 190 -7.05 5.86 2.78
N ALA A 191 -5.80 5.46 2.57
CA ALA A 191 -4.70 6.39 2.31
C ALA A 191 -4.94 7.20 1.03
N PHE A 192 -5.42 6.53 -0.02
CA PHE A 192 -5.67 7.15 -1.31
C PHE A 192 -6.79 8.18 -1.26
N LYS A 193 -7.82 7.97 -0.44
CA LYS A 193 -8.88 8.95 -0.22
C LYS A 193 -8.33 10.27 0.33
N GLN A 194 -7.42 10.21 1.28
CA GLN A 194 -6.76 11.41 1.82
C GLN A 194 -5.91 12.11 0.75
N PHE A 195 -5.19 11.34 -0.06
CA PHE A 195 -4.44 11.88 -1.20
C PHE A 195 -5.35 12.57 -2.23
N GLN A 196 -6.51 11.98 -2.55
CA GLN A 196 -7.49 12.59 -3.45
C GLN A 196 -8.05 13.91 -2.88
N GLU A 197 -8.40 13.95 -1.60
CA GLU A 197 -8.86 15.15 -0.91
C GLU A 197 -7.80 16.26 -0.95
N PHE A 198 -6.53 15.89 -0.72
CA PHE A 198 -5.39 16.82 -0.84
C PHE A 198 -5.29 17.40 -2.26
N LEU A 199 -5.37 16.58 -3.31
CA LEU A 199 -5.28 17.04 -4.70
C LEU A 199 -6.40 17.99 -5.11
N LEU A 200 -7.56 17.93 -4.46
CA LEU A 200 -8.69 18.84 -4.73
C LEU A 200 -8.51 20.20 -4.06
N THR A 201 -7.66 20.30 -3.04
CA THR A 201 -7.48 21.50 -2.22
C THR A 201 -6.16 22.21 -2.47
N HIS A 202 -5.23 21.59 -3.18
CA HIS A 202 -3.87 22.10 -3.47
C HIS A 202 -3.57 22.07 -4.96
#